data_710b742bfc28bf5e04835cc5cfcfc459
#
_entry.id   710b742bfc28bf5e04835cc5cfcfc459
#
_cell.length_a   1.000
_cell.length_b   1.000
_cell.length_c   1.000
_cell.angle_alpha   90.00
_cell.angle_beta   90.00
_cell.angle_gamma   90.00
#
_symmetry.space_group_name_H-M   'P 1'
#
loop_
_entity.id
_entity.type
_entity.pdbx_description
1 polymer ?
#
loop_
_entity_poly.entity_id
_entity_poly.type
_entity_poly.pdbx_seq_one_letter_code
_entity_poly.pdbx_strand_id
1 'polypeptide(L)'
;MMVIERSALLPHAAEQVFDLVADIERYPEFLDGCVGAEIHERSEETVTATLRLSRAGMSHGFTTRNKMTRPEKIELTLVDGPFDSFSGHWMFRALGDAACKIS
;
A
#
# COMPACT_ATOMS: atom_id res chain seq x y z
N MET A 1 3.66 3.15 -21.28
CA MET A 1 3.16 2.86 -19.93
C MET A 1 3.82 1.60 -19.39
N MET A 2 4.24 1.62 -18.15
CA MET A 2 4.78 0.44 -17.50
C MET A 2 3.72 -0.17 -16.59
N VAL A 3 3.51 -1.47 -16.73
CA VAL A 3 2.60 -2.22 -15.87
C VAL A 3 3.43 -3.25 -15.10
N ILE A 4 3.29 -3.25 -13.79
CA ILE A 4 3.98 -4.21 -12.92
C ILE A 4 2.92 -5.05 -12.22
N GLU A 5 2.99 -6.35 -12.38
CA GLU A 5 2.10 -7.30 -11.74
C GLU A 5 2.90 -8.28 -10.91
N ARG A 6 2.48 -8.48 -9.67
CA ARG A 6 3.11 -9.42 -8.73
C ARG A 6 2.02 -10.14 -7.96
N SER A 7 2.28 -11.37 -7.59
CA SER A 7 1.38 -12.10 -6.73
C SER A 7 2.17 -13.04 -5.82
N ALA A 8 1.57 -13.38 -4.68
CA ALA A 8 2.15 -14.29 -3.72
C ALA A 8 1.06 -15.03 -2.97
N LEU A 9 1.36 -16.25 -2.55
CA LEU A 9 0.50 -17.03 -1.66
C LEU A 9 1.06 -16.93 -0.25
N LEU A 10 0.21 -16.61 0.71
CA LEU A 10 0.61 -16.39 2.08
C LEU A 10 -0.17 -17.28 3.03
N PRO A 11 0.49 -17.89 4.02
CA PRO A 11 -0.19 -18.74 5.03
C PRO A 11 -0.81 -17.89 6.15
N HIS A 12 -1.56 -16.85 5.76
CA HIS A 12 -2.22 -15.93 6.67
C HIS A 12 -3.59 -15.59 6.12
N ALA A 13 -4.53 -15.29 7.00
CA ALA A 13 -5.87 -14.88 6.58
C ALA A 13 -5.83 -13.56 5.81
N ALA A 14 -6.75 -13.40 4.85
CA ALA A 14 -6.80 -12.20 4.02
C ALA A 14 -6.97 -10.93 4.86
N GLU A 15 -7.77 -10.97 5.92
CA GLU A 15 -7.96 -9.83 6.82
C GLU A 15 -6.66 -9.42 7.50
N GLN A 16 -5.84 -10.37 7.90
CA GLN A 16 -4.56 -10.09 8.55
C GLN A 16 -3.58 -9.43 7.59
N VAL A 17 -3.51 -9.93 6.37
CA VAL A 17 -2.61 -9.37 5.35
C VAL A 17 -3.09 -8.00 4.91
N PHE A 18 -4.40 -7.84 4.73
CA PHE A 18 -4.99 -6.55 4.39
C PHE A 18 -4.65 -5.50 5.45
N ASP A 19 -4.84 -5.82 6.72
CA ASP A 19 -4.58 -4.88 7.81
C ASP A 19 -3.09 -4.50 7.88
N LEU A 20 -2.20 -5.44 7.58
CA LEU A 20 -0.76 -5.15 7.53
C LEU A 20 -0.42 -4.18 6.39
N VAL A 21 -0.95 -4.41 5.20
CA VAL A 21 -0.69 -3.54 4.05
C VAL A 21 -1.36 -2.18 4.22
N ALA A 22 -2.50 -2.14 4.90
CA ALA A 22 -3.21 -0.89 5.17
C ALA A 22 -2.56 -0.03 6.26
N ASP A 23 -1.68 -0.60 7.07
CA ASP A 23 -1.03 0.11 8.18
C ASP A 23 0.18 0.91 7.70
N ILE A 24 -0.10 1.98 6.99
CA ILE A 24 0.91 2.80 6.31
C ILE A 24 1.89 3.43 7.30
N GLU A 25 1.43 3.79 8.48
CA GLU A 25 2.27 4.44 9.50
C GLU A 25 3.43 3.56 9.96
N ARG A 26 3.30 2.25 9.79
CA ARG A 26 4.34 1.29 10.18
C ARG A 26 5.30 0.91 9.06
N TYR A 27 5.10 1.42 7.87
CA TYR A 27 5.96 1.10 6.72
C TYR A 27 7.44 1.38 6.97
N PRO A 28 7.84 2.47 7.67
CA PRO A 28 9.25 2.69 7.96
C PRO A 28 9.90 1.61 8.81
N GLU A 29 9.11 0.83 9.54
CA GLU A 29 9.63 -0.22 10.42
C GLU A 29 10.05 -1.49 9.66
N PHE A 30 9.47 -1.74 8.48
CA PHE A 30 9.75 -2.98 7.76
C PHE A 30 10.03 -2.81 6.27
N LEU A 31 9.82 -1.63 5.70
CA LEU A 31 10.05 -1.39 4.28
C LEU A 31 11.37 -0.67 4.07
N ASP A 32 12.33 -1.35 3.46
CA ASP A 32 13.64 -0.77 3.18
C ASP A 32 13.50 0.46 2.29
N GLY A 33 14.20 1.52 2.65
CA GLY A 33 14.15 2.76 1.91
C GLY A 33 12.99 3.67 2.30
N CYS A 34 12.03 3.19 3.09
CA CYS A 34 10.97 4.04 3.61
C CYS A 34 11.44 4.68 4.91
N VAL A 35 11.67 5.98 4.89
CA VAL A 35 12.21 6.73 6.03
C VAL A 35 11.15 7.52 6.76
N GLY A 36 9.93 7.53 6.28
CA GLY A 36 8.82 8.21 6.96
C GLY A 36 7.49 7.89 6.32
N ALA A 37 6.43 8.00 7.10
CA ALA A 37 5.06 7.87 6.65
C ALA A 37 4.19 8.83 7.44
N GLU A 38 3.32 9.54 6.75
CA GLU A 38 2.46 10.55 7.37
C GLU A 38 1.05 10.43 6.82
N ILE A 39 0.08 10.35 7.74
CA ILE A 39 -1.34 10.30 7.38
C ILE A 39 -1.87 11.73 7.40
N HIS A 40 -2.40 12.20 6.28
CA HIS A 40 -2.99 13.54 6.17
C HIS A 40 -4.49 13.53 6.43
N GLU A 41 -5.17 12.49 5.98
CA GLU A 41 -6.60 12.38 6.11
C GLU A 41 -6.99 10.90 6.18
N ARG A 42 -7.93 10.57 7.04
CA ARG A 42 -8.40 9.20 7.21
C ARG A 42 -9.90 9.19 7.44
N SER A 43 -10.60 8.35 6.67
CA SER A 43 -12.02 8.05 6.87
C SER A 43 -12.19 6.54 6.91
N GLU A 44 -13.42 6.05 6.96
CA GLU A 44 -13.69 4.60 7.02
C GLU A 44 -13.15 3.84 5.82
N GLU A 45 -13.21 4.45 4.65
CA GLU A 45 -12.86 3.78 3.39
C GLU A 45 -11.65 4.40 2.68
N THR A 46 -11.21 5.57 3.11
CA THR A 46 -10.18 6.32 2.36
C THR A 46 -9.08 6.81 3.29
N VAL A 47 -7.85 6.70 2.83
CA VAL A 47 -6.69 7.24 3.53
C VAL A 47 -5.84 8.02 2.52
N THR A 48 -5.49 9.25 2.86
CA THR A 48 -4.53 10.05 2.10
C THR A 48 -3.26 10.15 2.92
N ALA A 49 -2.15 9.67 2.37
CA ALA A 49 -0.90 9.58 3.10
C ALA A 49 0.30 9.86 2.21
N THR A 50 1.39 10.32 2.82
CA THR A 50 2.67 10.52 2.16
C THR A 50 3.68 9.51 2.69
N LEU A 51 4.33 8.80 1.78
CA LEU A 51 5.48 7.97 2.09
C LEU A 51 6.74 8.69 1.65
N ARG A 52 7.75 8.72 2.51
CA ARG A 52 9.05 9.28 2.17
C ARG A 52 10.01 8.15 1.92
N LEU A 53 10.51 8.09 0.70
CA LEU A 53 11.45 7.05 0.28
C LEU A 53 12.81 7.68 0.06
N SER A 54 13.85 7.04 0.59
CA SER A 54 15.23 7.49 0.43
C SER A 54 16.02 6.40 -0.28
N ARG A 55 16.76 6.80 -1.31
CA ARG A 55 17.63 5.89 -2.05
C ARG A 55 18.81 6.66 -2.62
N ALA A 56 20.01 6.14 -2.40
CA ALA A 56 21.26 6.72 -2.92
C ALA A 56 21.43 8.20 -2.53
N GLY A 57 21.05 8.56 -1.30
CA GLY A 57 21.17 9.92 -0.80
C GLY A 57 20.08 10.88 -1.24
N MET A 58 19.14 10.41 -2.06
CA MET A 58 18.00 11.21 -2.51
C MET A 58 16.73 10.72 -1.83
N SER A 59 15.87 11.65 -1.41
CA SER A 59 14.59 11.29 -0.85
C SER A 59 13.46 11.93 -1.64
N HIS A 60 12.38 11.17 -1.79
CA HIS A 60 11.18 11.59 -2.51
C HIS A 60 9.94 11.30 -1.67
N GLY A 61 8.98 12.20 -1.70
CA GLY A 61 7.68 12.01 -1.08
C GLY A 61 6.65 11.60 -2.12
N PHE A 62 5.87 10.57 -1.81
CA PHE A 62 4.76 10.12 -2.64
C PHE A 62 3.49 10.25 -1.82
N THR A 63 2.57 11.09 -2.27
CA THR A 63 1.27 11.23 -1.63
C THR A 63 0.24 10.49 -2.45
N THR A 64 -0.43 9.53 -1.84
CA THR A 64 -1.47 8.75 -2.51
C THR A 64 -2.76 8.83 -1.73
N ARG A 65 -3.86 8.71 -2.45
CA ARG A 65 -5.18 8.49 -1.86
C ARG A 65 -5.52 7.02 -2.07
N ASN A 66 -5.74 6.33 -0.98
CA ASN A 66 -6.01 4.90 -0.98
C ASN A 66 -7.46 4.65 -0.63
N LYS A 67 -8.20 4.03 -1.55
CA LYS A 67 -9.56 3.58 -1.28
C LYS A 67 -9.51 2.13 -0.84
N MET A 68 -10.02 1.86 0.33
CA MET A 68 -9.93 0.55 0.97
C MET A 68 -11.28 -0.15 0.99
N THR A 69 -11.30 -1.37 0.45
CA THR A 69 -12.46 -2.26 0.48
C THR A 69 -12.03 -3.51 1.26
N ARG A 70 -12.14 -3.43 2.57
CA ARG A 70 -11.67 -4.48 3.46
C ARG A 70 -12.53 -5.74 3.37
N PRO A 71 -11.95 -6.93 3.31
CA PRO A 71 -10.51 -7.25 3.25
C PRO A 71 -10.03 -7.59 1.84
N GLU A 72 -10.68 -7.09 0.82
CA GLU A 72 -10.52 -7.55 -0.56
C GLU A 72 -9.56 -6.71 -1.41
N LYS A 73 -9.58 -5.40 -1.25
CA LYS A 73 -8.90 -4.52 -2.20
C LYS A 73 -8.46 -3.19 -1.58
N ILE A 74 -7.31 -2.70 -2.06
CA ILE A 74 -6.85 -1.34 -1.81
C ILE A 74 -6.51 -0.74 -3.17
N GLU A 75 -7.15 0.38 -3.51
CA GLU A 75 -6.89 1.12 -4.74
C GLU A 75 -6.10 2.39 -4.41
N LEU A 76 -4.98 2.60 -5.12
CA LEU A 76 -4.08 3.73 -4.87
C LEU A 76 -4.13 4.68 -6.06
N THR A 77 -4.22 5.98 -5.77
CA THR A 77 -4.17 7.03 -6.78
C THR A 77 -3.13 8.06 -6.34
N LEU A 78 -2.19 8.40 -7.23
CA LEU A 78 -1.19 9.42 -6.92
C LEU A 78 -1.85 10.80 -6.85
N VAL A 79 -1.59 11.50 -5.75
CA VAL A 79 -2.02 12.89 -5.55
C VAL A 79 -0.86 13.83 -5.83
N ASP A 80 0.35 13.48 -5.36
CA ASP A 80 1.54 14.29 -5.54
C ASP A 80 2.78 13.39 -5.49
N GLY A 81 3.76 13.67 -6.33
CA GLY A 81 4.98 12.89 -6.38
C GLY A 81 5.80 13.20 -7.63
N PRO A 82 6.94 12.49 -7.81
CA PRO A 82 7.85 12.74 -8.93
C PRO A 82 7.36 12.19 -10.28
N PHE A 83 6.15 11.64 -10.33
CA PHE A 83 5.56 11.10 -11.56
C PHE A 83 4.38 11.96 -12.00
N ASP A 84 4.10 11.97 -13.30
CA ASP A 84 2.93 12.67 -13.82
C ASP A 84 1.63 12.00 -13.38
N SER A 85 1.63 10.66 -13.35
CA SER A 85 0.49 9.91 -12.88
C SER A 85 0.93 8.54 -12.40
N PHE A 86 0.16 7.98 -11.47
CA PHE A 86 0.37 6.63 -10.96
C PHE A 86 -0.95 6.12 -10.43
N SER A 87 -1.26 4.88 -10.75
CA SER A 87 -2.38 4.20 -10.14
C SER A 87 -2.01 2.75 -9.92
N GLY A 88 -2.55 2.16 -8.89
CA GLY A 88 -2.28 0.77 -8.57
C GLY A 88 -3.36 0.19 -7.69
N HIS A 89 -3.27 -1.09 -7.43
CA HIS A 89 -4.18 -1.74 -6.53
C HIS A 89 -3.55 -2.98 -5.92
N TRP A 90 -4.05 -3.33 -4.74
CA TRP A 90 -3.76 -4.58 -4.06
C TRP A 90 -5.05 -5.38 -4.01
N MET A 91 -4.97 -6.66 -4.39
CA MET A 91 -6.09 -7.59 -4.30
C MET A 91 -5.75 -8.68 -3.31
N PHE A 92 -6.68 -8.99 -2.42
CA PHE A 92 -6.50 -10.01 -1.38
C PHE A 92 -7.59 -11.04 -1.53
N ARG A 93 -7.24 -12.23 -1.98
CA ARG A 93 -8.21 -13.31 -2.20
C ARG A 93 -8.06 -14.36 -1.12
N ALA A 94 -9.11 -14.59 -0.35
CA ALA A 94 -9.11 -15.62 0.67
C ALA A 94 -9.09 -17.00 0.02
N LEU A 95 -8.19 -17.86 0.52
CA LEU A 95 -8.06 -19.26 0.10
C LEU A 95 -8.35 -20.17 1.30
N GLY A 96 -9.44 -19.86 2.02
CA GLY A 96 -9.77 -20.50 3.28
C GLY A 96 -9.53 -19.56 4.44
N ASP A 97 -9.60 -20.07 5.66
CA ASP A 97 -9.54 -19.24 6.87
C ASP A 97 -8.11 -18.82 7.26
N ALA A 98 -7.10 -19.47 6.73
CA ALA A 98 -5.73 -19.26 7.16
C ALA A 98 -4.74 -19.06 6.02
N ALA A 99 -5.24 -18.76 4.80
CA ALA A 99 -4.37 -18.50 3.66
C ALA A 99 -5.01 -17.50 2.71
N CYS A 100 -4.20 -16.77 1.97
CA CYS A 100 -4.71 -15.85 0.95
C CYS A 100 -3.72 -15.71 -0.20
N LYS A 101 -4.23 -15.22 -1.32
CA LYS A 101 -3.43 -14.79 -2.45
C LYS A 101 -3.46 -13.27 -2.48
N ILE A 102 -2.28 -12.66 -2.50
CA ILE A 102 -2.12 -11.22 -2.66
C ILE A 102 -1.60 -10.94 -4.08
N SER A 103 -2.16 -9.96 -4.72
CA SER A 103 -1.70 -9.58 -6.06
C SER A 103 -1.79 -8.08 -6.30
#